data_2e71b6c4d270cc0a5a78c43913f6e578
#
_entry.id   2e71b6c4d270cc0a5a78c43913f6e578
#
_cell.length_a   1.000
_cell.length_b   1.000
_cell.length_c   1.000
_cell.angle_alpha   90.00
_cell.angle_beta   90.00
_cell.angle_gamma   90.00
#
_symmetry.space_group_name_H-M   'P 1'
#
loop_
_entity.id
_entity.type
_entity.pdbx_description
1 polymer ?
#
loop_
_entity_poly.entity_id
_entity_poly.type
_entity_poly.pdbx_seq_one_letter_code
_entity_poly.pdbx_strand_id
1 'polypeptide(L)'
;MKSPVAALACIGLLLSTGASSAQAPEPLSIVIFGPPSLGAFLPPIIKAQKLDEKNGLAIRFEERTPDAYTAQFNSGEFQLGGSASLLTVGLADIRGAKVTYLFNLFDFWGAVVTSRPDIKTVKDLEGKDVAAAKGTTNWVMFDWFARQLGADPAKFSVVNTATPGLIGYALADRAAAVQLWEPAYTTLLSKKPDMRTLDIAIADSWKKFSGSRNIPYLGVATHVTWAEKNARLIPKLYAAYKEAAEWVAAHPDEAAKLIMPKGTPDDQKAIAELIRANDRLGMNVQWASDVAKEINSVYAAGKSIAFLPADPASSTIWRAPGK
;
A
#
# COMPACT_ATOMS: atom_id res chain seq x y z
N MET A 1 -30.68 -88.71 -8.83
CA MET A 1 -29.96 -87.79 -9.72
C MET A 1 -30.11 -86.33 -9.13
N LYS A 2 -29.09 -85.80 -8.52
CA LYS A 2 -29.11 -84.50 -7.82
C LYS A 2 -28.23 -83.53 -8.58
N SER A 3 -28.82 -82.46 -9.10
CA SER A 3 -28.09 -81.34 -9.77
C SER A 3 -27.60 -80.33 -8.72
N PRO A 4 -26.38 -79.78 -8.83
CA PRO A 4 -25.92 -78.71 -7.96
C PRO A 4 -26.32 -77.33 -8.57
N VAL A 5 -26.82 -76.46 -7.69
CA VAL A 5 -27.11 -75.03 -7.97
C VAL A 5 -25.79 -74.29 -7.77
N ALA A 6 -25.32 -73.61 -8.81
CA ALA A 6 -24.19 -72.69 -8.75
C ALA A 6 -24.63 -71.34 -8.23
N ALA A 7 -24.08 -70.91 -7.08
CA ALA A 7 -24.28 -69.54 -6.54
C ALA A 7 -23.29 -68.55 -7.16
N LEU A 8 -23.79 -67.59 -7.93
CA LEU A 8 -22.99 -66.48 -8.46
C LEU A 8 -22.84 -65.39 -7.38
N ALA A 9 -21.63 -65.23 -6.84
CA ALA A 9 -21.32 -64.12 -5.92
C ALA A 9 -21.00 -62.87 -6.75
N CYS A 10 -21.89 -61.85 -6.75
CA CYS A 10 -21.64 -60.53 -7.28
C CYS A 10 -20.81 -59.74 -6.26
N ILE A 11 -19.52 -59.56 -6.55
CA ILE A 11 -18.65 -58.62 -5.81
C ILE A 11 -18.96 -57.22 -6.31
N GLY A 12 -19.77 -56.49 -5.53
CA GLY A 12 -19.98 -55.04 -5.74
C GLY A 12 -18.76 -54.24 -5.39
N LEU A 13 -18.07 -53.68 -6.40
CA LEU A 13 -16.98 -52.72 -6.23
C LEU A 13 -17.59 -51.39 -5.79
N LEU A 14 -17.56 -51.07 -4.51
CA LEU A 14 -17.87 -49.77 -3.96
C LEU A 14 -16.73 -48.78 -4.35
N LEU A 15 -16.93 -48.06 -5.45
CA LEU A 15 -16.15 -46.86 -5.77
C LEU A 15 -16.50 -45.79 -4.76
N SER A 16 -15.75 -45.68 -3.67
CA SER A 16 -15.79 -44.53 -2.79
C SER A 16 -15.22 -43.32 -3.55
N THR A 17 -16.08 -42.55 -4.19
CA THR A 17 -15.76 -41.17 -4.64
C THR A 17 -15.49 -40.34 -3.41
N GLY A 18 -14.20 -40.25 -3.05
CA GLY A 18 -13.76 -39.29 -2.02
C GLY A 18 -14.13 -37.89 -2.46
N ALA A 19 -15.27 -37.42 -1.98
CA ALA A 19 -15.60 -36.00 -2.07
C ALA A 19 -14.49 -35.26 -1.31
N SER A 20 -13.57 -34.62 -2.05
CA SER A 20 -12.62 -33.68 -1.48
C SER A 20 -13.46 -32.59 -0.81
N SER A 21 -13.58 -32.66 0.50
CA SER A 21 -14.23 -31.61 1.29
C SER A 21 -13.43 -30.33 1.05
N ALA A 22 -13.94 -29.46 0.18
CA ALA A 22 -13.35 -28.14 0.01
C ALA A 22 -13.35 -27.47 1.39
N GLN A 23 -12.18 -27.28 1.96
CA GLN A 23 -12.03 -26.64 3.27
C GLN A 23 -12.66 -25.24 3.19
N ALA A 24 -13.52 -24.89 4.13
CA ALA A 24 -14.14 -23.57 4.19
C ALA A 24 -13.04 -22.47 4.19
N PRO A 25 -13.26 -21.34 3.49
CA PRO A 25 -12.30 -20.25 3.46
C PRO A 25 -11.96 -19.76 4.87
N GLU A 26 -10.67 -19.51 5.13
CA GLU A 26 -10.17 -19.04 6.42
C GLU A 26 -10.53 -17.55 6.62
N PRO A 27 -11.23 -17.18 7.70
CA PRO A 27 -11.60 -15.79 7.96
C PRO A 27 -10.40 -14.94 8.34
N LEU A 28 -10.23 -13.78 7.70
CA LEU A 28 -9.22 -12.78 8.03
C LEU A 28 -9.86 -11.40 8.13
N SER A 29 -9.48 -10.62 9.15
CA SER A 29 -9.80 -9.20 9.24
C SER A 29 -8.54 -8.39 9.02
N ILE A 30 -8.58 -7.46 8.06
CA ILE A 30 -7.45 -6.62 7.66
C ILE A 30 -7.87 -5.17 7.77
N VAL A 31 -7.17 -4.39 8.61
CA VAL A 31 -7.39 -2.95 8.68
C VAL A 31 -6.69 -2.26 7.52
N ILE A 32 -7.37 -1.30 6.88
CA ILE A 32 -6.85 -0.52 5.76
C ILE A 32 -7.17 0.96 5.92
N PHE A 33 -6.46 1.83 5.18
CA PHE A 33 -6.89 3.21 5.02
C PHE A 33 -8.13 3.25 4.12
N GLY A 34 -9.15 4.01 4.54
CA GLY A 34 -10.33 4.26 3.70
C GLY A 34 -10.02 5.15 2.49
N PRO A 35 -10.91 5.19 1.48
CA PRO A 35 -10.77 6.07 0.32
C PRO A 35 -10.75 7.57 0.71
N PRO A 36 -10.05 8.43 -0.08
CA PRO A 36 -9.20 8.11 -1.22
C PRO A 36 -7.76 7.75 -0.77
N SER A 37 -7.36 6.51 -0.89
CA SER A 37 -5.99 6.09 -0.55
C SER A 37 -5.55 4.87 -1.36
N LEU A 38 -4.24 4.68 -1.52
CA LEU A 38 -3.69 3.47 -2.12
C LEU A 38 -4.04 2.20 -1.32
N GLY A 39 -4.24 2.31 0.00
CA GLY A 39 -4.68 1.19 0.83
C GLY A 39 -6.06 0.65 0.49
N ALA A 40 -6.94 1.51 -0.07
CA ALA A 40 -8.26 1.14 -0.55
C ALA A 40 -8.30 0.76 -2.05
N PHE A 41 -7.14 0.64 -2.72
CA PHE A 41 -7.07 0.46 -4.17
C PHE A 41 -7.34 -0.99 -4.59
N LEU A 42 -6.66 -1.96 -3.99
CA LEU A 42 -6.81 -3.39 -4.32
C LEU A 42 -7.97 -4.12 -3.61
N PRO A 43 -8.39 -3.76 -2.39
CA PRO A 43 -9.47 -4.45 -1.68
C PRO A 43 -10.79 -4.60 -2.46
N PRO A 44 -11.33 -3.58 -3.14
CA PRO A 44 -12.56 -3.74 -3.92
C PRO A 44 -12.39 -4.72 -5.09
N ILE A 45 -11.19 -4.81 -5.67
CA ILE A 45 -10.89 -5.77 -6.74
C ILE A 45 -10.84 -7.20 -6.17
N ILE A 46 -10.15 -7.41 -5.04
CA ILE A 46 -10.09 -8.70 -4.35
C ILE A 46 -11.49 -9.23 -4.11
N LYS A 47 -12.40 -8.37 -3.62
CA LYS A 47 -13.79 -8.77 -3.33
C LYS A 47 -14.65 -8.97 -4.57
N ALA A 48 -14.57 -8.07 -5.56
CA ALA A 48 -15.37 -8.17 -6.79
C ALA A 48 -14.99 -9.41 -7.62
N GLN A 49 -13.70 -9.76 -7.66
CA GLN A 49 -13.18 -10.89 -8.40
C GLN A 49 -13.09 -12.18 -7.55
N LYS A 50 -13.53 -12.14 -6.26
CA LYS A 50 -13.48 -13.26 -5.31
C LYS A 50 -12.09 -13.90 -5.18
N LEU A 51 -11.04 -13.06 -5.26
CA LEU A 51 -9.65 -13.55 -5.23
C LEU A 51 -9.25 -14.06 -3.85
N ASP A 52 -9.86 -13.56 -2.80
CA ASP A 52 -9.73 -14.10 -1.45
C ASP A 52 -10.31 -15.53 -1.36
N GLU A 53 -11.55 -15.74 -1.81
CA GLU A 53 -12.20 -17.06 -1.81
C GLU A 53 -11.43 -18.06 -2.68
N LYS A 54 -10.99 -17.64 -3.87
CA LYS A 54 -10.16 -18.44 -4.79
C LYS A 54 -8.88 -18.94 -4.09
N ASN A 55 -8.29 -18.13 -3.23
CA ASN A 55 -7.08 -18.46 -2.47
C ASN A 55 -7.41 -19.11 -1.10
N GLY A 56 -8.67 -19.50 -0.85
CA GLY A 56 -9.11 -20.15 0.38
C GLY A 56 -9.11 -19.24 1.60
N LEU A 57 -9.37 -17.94 1.39
CA LEU A 57 -9.51 -16.91 2.42
C LEU A 57 -10.90 -16.27 2.35
N ALA A 58 -11.42 -15.81 3.49
CA ALA A 58 -12.59 -14.96 3.59
C ALA A 58 -12.17 -13.63 4.21
N ILE A 59 -11.71 -12.67 3.39
CA ILE A 59 -11.14 -11.42 3.87
C ILE A 59 -12.25 -10.40 4.12
N ARG A 60 -12.24 -9.81 5.33
CA ARG A 60 -13.00 -8.62 5.68
C ARG A 60 -12.03 -7.43 5.80
N PHE A 61 -12.22 -6.42 4.97
CA PHE A 61 -11.47 -5.19 5.01
C PHE A 61 -12.17 -4.18 5.93
N GLU A 62 -11.42 -3.62 6.88
CA GLU A 62 -11.89 -2.64 7.86
C GLU A 62 -11.27 -1.28 7.58
N GLU A 63 -12.06 -0.38 7.02
CA GLU A 63 -11.59 0.97 6.68
C GLU A 63 -11.45 1.86 7.91
N ARG A 64 -10.33 2.56 8.00
CA ARG A 64 -10.00 3.51 9.08
C ARG A 64 -9.34 4.76 8.54
N THR A 65 -9.40 5.84 9.32
CA THR A 65 -8.50 6.98 9.12
C THR A 65 -7.06 6.58 9.44
N PRO A 66 -6.03 7.27 8.90
CA PRO A 66 -4.63 6.93 9.18
C PRO A 66 -4.28 6.86 10.67
N ASP A 67 -4.82 7.77 11.49
CA ASP A 67 -4.55 7.78 12.93
C ASP A 67 -5.20 6.57 13.63
N ALA A 68 -6.45 6.26 13.32
CA ALA A 68 -7.16 5.10 13.88
C ALA A 68 -6.51 3.79 13.41
N TYR A 69 -6.11 3.69 12.14
CA TYR A 69 -5.33 2.56 11.63
C TYR A 69 -4.05 2.34 12.45
N THR A 70 -3.26 3.41 12.62
CA THR A 70 -1.99 3.32 13.34
C THR A 70 -2.19 2.90 14.79
N ALA A 71 -3.19 3.46 15.47
CA ALA A 71 -3.50 3.10 16.86
C ALA A 71 -3.94 1.64 16.98
N GLN A 72 -4.89 1.20 16.15
CA GLN A 72 -5.48 -0.14 16.23
C GLN A 72 -4.52 -1.24 15.73
N PHE A 73 -3.69 -0.95 14.73
CA PHE A 73 -2.66 -1.89 14.29
C PHE A 73 -1.55 -2.02 15.33
N ASN A 74 -1.00 -0.90 15.83
CA ASN A 74 0.11 -0.95 16.80
C ASN A 74 -0.28 -1.56 18.16
N SER A 75 -1.55 -1.40 18.57
CA SER A 75 -2.08 -2.02 19.80
C SER A 75 -2.32 -3.53 19.67
N GLY A 76 -2.36 -4.06 18.43
CA GLY A 76 -2.70 -5.43 18.15
C GLY A 76 -4.22 -5.73 18.15
N GLU A 77 -5.08 -4.70 18.18
CA GLU A 77 -6.52 -4.85 17.95
C GLU A 77 -6.77 -5.48 16.56
N PHE A 78 -6.03 -5.00 15.54
CA PHE A 78 -5.90 -5.68 14.27
C PHE A 78 -4.52 -6.30 14.12
N GLN A 79 -4.46 -7.59 13.86
CA GLN A 79 -3.22 -8.33 13.68
C GLN A 79 -2.65 -8.16 12.26
N LEU A 80 -3.49 -7.82 11.27
CA LEU A 80 -3.13 -7.59 9.88
C LEU A 80 -3.45 -6.16 9.46
N GLY A 81 -2.46 -5.47 8.90
CA GLY A 81 -2.58 -4.15 8.31
C GLY A 81 -2.29 -4.18 6.82
N GLY A 82 -3.31 -3.84 6.00
CA GLY A 82 -3.20 -3.81 4.53
C GLY A 82 -2.83 -2.44 3.96
N SER A 83 -2.54 -1.48 4.83
CA SER A 83 -2.06 -0.14 4.48
C SER A 83 -0.83 0.24 5.30
N ALA A 84 0.06 -0.74 5.49
CA ALA A 84 1.26 -0.55 6.27
C ALA A 84 2.29 0.28 5.49
N SER A 85 2.48 1.54 5.86
CA SER A 85 3.54 2.34 5.31
C SER A 85 4.89 1.98 5.96
N LEU A 86 5.90 1.75 5.13
CA LEU A 86 7.14 1.09 5.55
C LEU A 86 7.87 1.80 6.70
N LEU A 87 8.00 3.13 6.63
CA LEU A 87 8.65 3.89 7.70
C LEU A 87 7.89 3.85 9.02
N THR A 88 6.55 3.76 8.98
CA THR A 88 5.75 3.61 10.21
C THR A 88 5.84 2.20 10.79
N VAL A 89 6.03 1.18 9.96
CA VAL A 89 6.34 -0.20 10.42
C VAL A 89 7.69 -0.21 11.15
N GLY A 90 8.72 0.40 10.56
CA GLY A 90 10.03 0.53 11.22
C GLY A 90 9.96 1.28 12.55
N LEU A 91 9.20 2.38 12.60
CA LEU A 91 9.02 3.16 13.83
C LEU A 91 8.23 2.38 14.90
N ALA A 92 7.22 1.61 14.49
CA ALA A 92 6.44 0.75 15.40
C ALA A 92 7.31 -0.33 16.04
N ASP A 93 8.17 -0.99 15.24
CA ASP A 93 9.13 -1.98 15.75
C ASP A 93 10.10 -1.36 16.77
N ILE A 94 10.70 -0.22 16.45
CA ILE A 94 11.61 0.50 17.36
C ILE A 94 10.90 0.85 18.68
N ARG A 95 9.60 1.14 18.63
CA ARG A 95 8.75 1.41 19.80
C ARG A 95 8.25 0.14 20.50
N GLY A 96 8.63 -1.04 20.03
CA GLY A 96 8.34 -2.31 20.70
C GLY A 96 7.10 -3.06 20.22
N ALA A 97 6.42 -2.61 19.15
CA ALA A 97 5.19 -3.26 18.65
C ALA A 97 5.43 -4.65 18.00
N LYS A 98 6.70 -5.06 17.72
CA LYS A 98 7.05 -6.37 17.16
C LYS A 98 6.23 -6.73 15.92
N VAL A 99 6.36 -5.91 14.90
CA VAL A 99 5.68 -6.03 13.61
C VAL A 99 6.63 -6.45 12.50
N THR A 100 6.10 -7.06 11.45
CA THR A 100 6.85 -7.48 10.26
C THR A 100 6.11 -7.10 8.99
N TYR A 101 6.83 -6.57 8.01
CA TYR A 101 6.34 -6.22 6.69
C TYR A 101 6.40 -7.47 5.80
N LEU A 102 5.25 -7.93 5.34
CA LEU A 102 5.11 -9.20 4.62
C LEU A 102 5.46 -9.05 3.14
N PHE A 103 4.87 -8.04 2.50
CA PHE A 103 5.09 -7.75 1.08
C PHE A 103 4.69 -6.32 0.75
N ASN A 104 5.37 -5.76 -0.25
CA ASN A 104 5.07 -4.46 -0.83
C ASN A 104 3.85 -4.54 -1.74
N LEU A 105 3.08 -3.46 -1.83
CA LEU A 105 1.97 -3.29 -2.78
C LEU A 105 2.26 -2.13 -3.74
N PHE A 106 2.78 -1.03 -3.21
CA PHE A 106 3.03 0.19 -3.97
C PHE A 106 4.39 0.79 -3.59
N ASP A 107 5.13 1.22 -4.58
CA ASP A 107 6.31 2.03 -4.40
C ASP A 107 5.94 3.51 -4.18
N PHE A 108 6.81 4.25 -3.53
CA PHE A 108 6.58 5.66 -3.22
C PHE A 108 6.58 6.51 -4.48
N TRP A 109 5.55 7.34 -4.57
CA TRP A 109 5.50 8.51 -5.41
C TRP A 109 4.82 9.64 -4.64
N GLY A 110 5.33 10.86 -4.81
CA GLY A 110 4.77 12.05 -4.17
C GLY A 110 4.98 13.28 -5.02
N ALA A 111 4.14 14.28 -4.82
CA ALA A 111 4.18 15.54 -5.54
C ALA A 111 4.03 16.72 -4.58
N VAL A 112 4.56 17.86 -5.01
CA VAL A 112 4.25 19.16 -4.43
C VAL A 112 3.70 20.03 -5.54
N VAL A 113 2.49 20.53 -5.35
CA VAL A 113 1.78 21.34 -6.35
C VAL A 113 1.62 22.77 -5.88
N THR A 114 1.62 23.70 -6.84
CA THR A 114 1.44 25.14 -6.58
C THR A 114 0.77 25.81 -7.77
N SER A 115 -0.08 26.80 -7.51
CA SER A 115 -0.60 27.76 -8.50
C SER A 115 0.26 29.03 -8.59
N ARG A 116 1.21 29.21 -7.66
CA ARG A 116 1.99 30.45 -7.52
C ARG A 116 3.14 30.53 -8.53
N PRO A 117 3.20 31.57 -9.39
CA PRO A 117 4.24 31.69 -10.41
C PRO A 117 5.63 32.00 -9.84
N ASP A 118 5.71 32.55 -8.63
CA ASP A 118 6.96 32.88 -7.92
C ASP A 118 7.65 31.65 -7.30
N ILE A 119 6.93 30.53 -7.13
CA ILE A 119 7.47 29.28 -6.62
C ILE A 119 7.86 28.38 -7.80
N LYS A 120 9.15 28.18 -8.03
CA LYS A 120 9.69 27.38 -9.13
C LYS A 120 10.39 26.11 -8.67
N THR A 121 10.93 26.13 -7.48
CA THR A 121 11.69 25.03 -6.86
C THR A 121 11.19 24.73 -5.45
N VAL A 122 11.58 23.57 -4.91
CA VAL A 122 11.27 23.23 -3.50
C VAL A 122 11.92 24.22 -2.52
N LYS A 123 13.05 24.81 -2.87
CA LYS A 123 13.74 25.80 -2.02
C LYS A 123 12.94 27.10 -1.87
N ASP A 124 12.13 27.47 -2.86
CA ASP A 124 11.28 28.67 -2.80
C ASP A 124 10.14 28.52 -1.77
N LEU A 125 9.95 27.32 -1.20
CA LEU A 125 9.00 27.05 -0.13
C LEU A 125 9.51 27.48 1.26
N GLU A 126 10.79 27.82 1.42
CA GLU A 126 11.31 28.30 2.69
C GLU A 126 10.58 29.62 3.07
N GLY A 127 10.03 29.67 4.29
CA GLY A 127 9.21 30.79 4.78
C GLY A 127 7.79 30.86 4.20
N LYS A 128 7.34 29.84 3.44
CA LYS A 128 5.99 29.80 2.85
C LYS A 128 5.11 28.75 3.54
N ASP A 129 3.79 28.97 3.45
CA ASP A 129 2.81 27.99 3.93
C ASP A 129 2.75 26.79 3.00
N VAL A 130 3.01 25.59 3.53
CA VAL A 130 2.92 24.32 2.81
C VAL A 130 1.88 23.44 3.49
N ALA A 131 0.77 23.14 2.81
CA ALA A 131 -0.19 22.19 3.34
C ALA A 131 0.32 20.75 3.15
N ALA A 132 0.39 19.99 4.23
CA ALA A 132 0.91 18.62 4.23
C ALA A 132 0.30 17.77 5.36
N ALA A 133 0.33 16.45 5.20
CA ALA A 133 0.01 15.51 6.26
C ALA A 133 1.29 15.07 6.99
N LYS A 134 1.72 15.88 7.95
CA LYS A 134 3.05 15.83 8.58
C LYS A 134 3.36 14.50 9.29
N GLY A 135 2.34 13.80 9.80
CA GLY A 135 2.50 12.49 10.47
C GLY A 135 2.65 11.30 9.54
N THR A 136 2.69 11.50 8.22
CA THR A 136 2.70 10.40 7.24
C THR A 136 4.08 10.14 6.67
N THR A 137 4.31 8.90 6.20
CA THR A 137 5.50 8.54 5.42
C THR A 137 5.66 9.43 4.17
N ASN A 138 4.55 9.90 3.58
CA ASN A 138 4.61 10.82 2.43
C ASN A 138 5.34 12.13 2.78
N TRP A 139 5.05 12.70 3.95
CA TRP A 139 5.77 13.89 4.41
C TRP A 139 7.23 13.59 4.69
N VAL A 140 7.51 12.46 5.37
CA VAL A 140 8.88 12.07 5.72
C VAL A 140 9.75 11.88 4.47
N MET A 141 9.22 11.22 3.46
CA MET A 141 9.93 11.04 2.18
C MET A 141 10.09 12.38 1.45
N PHE A 142 9.05 13.23 1.43
CA PHE A 142 9.18 14.58 0.86
C PHE A 142 10.25 15.40 1.60
N ASP A 143 10.29 15.38 2.93
CA ASP A 143 11.35 16.04 3.73
C ASP A 143 12.73 15.56 3.28
N TRP A 144 12.91 14.24 3.13
CA TRP A 144 14.17 13.67 2.65
C TRP A 144 14.54 14.20 1.25
N PHE A 145 13.61 14.16 0.28
CA PHE A 145 13.86 14.65 -1.07
C PHE A 145 14.15 16.16 -1.11
N ALA A 146 13.42 16.96 -0.35
CA ALA A 146 13.63 18.40 -0.25
C ALA A 146 15.07 18.73 0.22
N ARG A 147 15.59 17.99 1.20
CA ARG A 147 16.97 18.13 1.66
C ARG A 147 18.00 17.74 0.60
N GLN A 148 17.72 16.71 -0.23
CA GLN A 148 18.60 16.37 -1.36
C GLN A 148 18.69 17.51 -2.38
N LEU A 149 17.65 18.34 -2.49
CA LEU A 149 17.59 19.52 -3.37
C LEU A 149 18.09 20.81 -2.68
N GLY A 150 18.65 20.71 -1.46
CA GLY A 150 19.20 21.84 -0.72
C GLY A 150 18.18 22.76 -0.07
N ALA A 151 16.92 22.33 0.05
CA ALA A 151 15.91 23.00 0.85
C ALA A 151 15.97 22.54 2.32
N ASP A 152 15.53 23.38 3.22
CA ASP A 152 15.39 23.07 4.65
C ASP A 152 13.91 23.03 5.04
N PRO A 153 13.28 21.84 5.11
CA PRO A 153 11.87 21.71 5.48
C PRO A 153 11.50 22.24 6.87
N ALA A 154 12.48 22.43 7.76
CA ALA A 154 12.25 23.06 9.05
C ALA A 154 11.88 24.55 8.91
N LYS A 155 12.19 25.17 7.78
CA LYS A 155 11.83 26.55 7.47
C LYS A 155 10.47 26.68 6.76
N PHE A 156 9.81 25.57 6.42
CA PHE A 156 8.47 25.62 5.86
C PHE A 156 7.44 25.89 6.97
N SER A 157 6.50 26.80 6.71
CA SER A 157 5.33 26.98 7.56
C SER A 157 4.31 25.89 7.24
N VAL A 158 4.38 24.74 7.94
CA VAL A 158 3.57 23.56 7.59
C VAL A 158 2.17 23.67 8.18
N VAL A 159 1.17 23.77 7.29
CA VAL A 159 -0.24 23.61 7.64
C VAL A 159 -0.58 22.13 7.63
N ASN A 160 -0.68 21.55 8.82
CA ASN A 160 -0.91 20.11 8.96
C ASN A 160 -2.39 19.76 8.78
N THR A 161 -2.72 18.91 7.79
CA THR A 161 -4.08 18.43 7.53
C THR A 161 -4.07 17.04 6.88
N ALA A 162 -5.22 16.32 6.98
CA ALA A 162 -5.39 15.02 6.32
C ALA A 162 -5.69 15.17 4.81
N THR A 163 -5.60 14.05 4.06
CA THR A 163 -5.73 14.03 2.59
C THR A 163 -6.93 14.80 2.01
N PRO A 164 -8.16 14.66 2.53
CA PRO A 164 -9.28 15.45 2.01
C PRO A 164 -9.08 16.95 2.18
N GLY A 165 -8.46 17.37 3.29
CA GLY A 165 -8.09 18.76 3.54
C GLY A 165 -7.04 19.28 2.56
N LEU A 166 -6.05 18.46 2.18
CA LEU A 166 -5.01 18.84 1.22
C LEU A 166 -5.61 19.23 -0.14
N ILE A 167 -6.56 18.42 -0.65
CA ILE A 167 -7.26 18.75 -1.90
C ILE A 167 -8.01 20.10 -1.74
N GLY A 168 -8.70 20.30 -0.63
CA GLY A 168 -9.40 21.56 -0.34
C GLY A 168 -8.46 22.76 -0.30
N TYR A 169 -7.28 22.65 0.30
CA TYR A 169 -6.25 23.69 0.29
C TYR A 169 -5.77 24.02 -1.12
N ALA A 170 -5.52 23.00 -1.94
CA ALA A 170 -5.08 23.18 -3.32
C ALA A 170 -6.16 23.84 -4.19
N LEU A 171 -7.41 23.37 -4.10
CA LEU A 171 -8.52 23.95 -4.88
C LEU A 171 -8.81 25.41 -4.54
N ALA A 172 -8.64 25.78 -3.26
CA ALA A 172 -8.92 27.12 -2.75
C ALA A 172 -7.69 28.05 -2.70
N ASP A 173 -6.52 27.62 -3.19
CA ASP A 173 -5.25 28.36 -3.14
C ASP A 173 -4.89 28.91 -1.73
N ARG A 174 -5.22 28.13 -0.67
CA ARG A 174 -5.04 28.54 0.73
C ARG A 174 -3.63 28.34 1.26
N ALA A 175 -2.75 27.67 0.52
CA ALA A 175 -1.34 27.52 0.85
C ALA A 175 -0.49 27.85 -0.37
N ALA A 176 0.77 28.19 -0.14
CA ALA A 176 1.71 28.48 -1.22
C ALA A 176 2.02 27.23 -2.06
N ALA A 177 2.00 26.06 -1.41
CA ALA A 177 2.09 24.76 -2.07
C ALA A 177 1.36 23.70 -1.23
N VAL A 178 1.03 22.57 -1.88
CA VAL A 178 0.37 21.42 -1.25
C VAL A 178 1.13 20.16 -1.59
N GLN A 179 1.51 19.39 -0.58
CA GLN A 179 2.14 18.07 -0.76
C GLN A 179 1.04 17.02 -0.92
N LEU A 180 1.13 16.21 -1.98
CA LEU A 180 0.14 15.21 -2.37
C LEU A 180 0.81 13.90 -2.80
N TRP A 181 -0.02 12.89 -2.94
CA TRP A 181 0.31 11.57 -3.48
C TRP A 181 -0.90 11.00 -4.24
N GLU A 182 -0.73 9.88 -4.92
CA GLU A 182 -1.83 9.25 -5.64
C GLU A 182 -2.82 8.54 -4.69
N PRO A 183 -4.11 8.49 -4.98
CA PRO A 183 -4.79 9.04 -6.16
C PRO A 183 -5.25 10.50 -6.01
N ALA A 184 -4.93 11.15 -4.88
CA ALA A 184 -5.37 12.53 -4.58
C ALA A 184 -4.81 13.56 -5.58
N TYR A 185 -3.56 13.38 -6.03
CA TYR A 185 -2.94 14.22 -7.05
C TYR A 185 -3.70 14.14 -8.39
N THR A 186 -3.96 12.94 -8.89
CA THR A 186 -4.74 12.76 -10.13
C THR A 186 -6.14 13.37 -10.00
N THR A 187 -6.82 13.16 -8.86
CA THR A 187 -8.13 13.78 -8.60
C THR A 187 -8.08 15.31 -8.55
N LEU A 188 -7.00 15.88 -8.01
CA LEU A 188 -6.83 17.35 -8.01
C LEU A 188 -6.65 17.87 -9.43
N LEU A 189 -5.75 17.29 -10.22
CA LEU A 189 -5.44 17.78 -11.57
C LEU A 189 -6.65 17.65 -12.52
N SER A 190 -7.53 16.67 -12.33
CA SER A 190 -8.77 16.61 -13.11
C SER A 190 -9.70 17.81 -12.84
N LYS A 191 -9.63 18.40 -11.63
CA LYS A 191 -10.47 19.55 -11.21
C LYS A 191 -9.78 20.90 -11.39
N LYS A 192 -8.46 20.94 -11.35
CA LYS A 192 -7.64 22.14 -11.44
C LYS A 192 -6.38 21.87 -12.27
N PRO A 193 -6.52 21.75 -13.61
CA PRO A 193 -5.44 21.31 -14.50
C PRO A 193 -4.30 22.33 -14.66
N ASP A 194 -4.50 23.57 -14.24
CA ASP A 194 -3.51 24.66 -14.25
C ASP A 194 -2.50 24.60 -13.10
N MET A 195 -2.70 23.69 -12.13
CA MET A 195 -1.73 23.48 -11.04
C MET A 195 -0.41 22.95 -11.60
N ARG A 196 0.69 23.58 -11.17
CA ARG A 196 2.05 23.12 -11.53
C ARG A 196 2.58 22.20 -10.47
N THR A 197 3.28 21.15 -10.90
CA THR A 197 4.02 20.25 -10.03
C THR A 197 5.47 20.68 -9.95
N LEU A 198 6.00 20.85 -8.76
CA LEU A 198 7.42 21.08 -8.54
C LEU A 198 8.19 19.77 -8.73
N ASP A 199 9.32 19.84 -9.43
CA ASP A 199 10.21 18.69 -9.51
C ASP A 199 10.92 18.48 -8.16
N ILE A 200 10.69 17.33 -7.57
CA ILE A 200 11.36 16.89 -6.33
C ILE A 200 12.44 15.83 -6.61
N ALA A 201 12.79 15.60 -7.87
CA ALA A 201 13.87 14.75 -8.35
C ALA A 201 13.85 13.32 -7.74
N ILE A 202 12.65 12.70 -7.63
CA ILE A 202 12.48 11.40 -6.97
C ILE A 202 13.42 10.36 -7.55
N ALA A 203 13.38 10.14 -8.88
CA ALA A 203 14.12 9.08 -9.54
C ALA A 203 15.64 9.24 -9.41
N ASP A 204 16.14 10.44 -9.64
CA ASP A 204 17.57 10.72 -9.68
C ASP A 204 18.18 10.74 -8.28
N SER A 205 17.54 11.44 -7.33
CA SER A 205 17.99 11.50 -5.94
C SER A 205 17.98 10.12 -5.29
N TRP A 206 16.91 9.36 -5.52
CA TRP A 206 16.79 8.02 -4.95
C TRP A 206 17.80 7.04 -5.54
N LYS A 207 17.94 7.04 -6.89
CA LYS A 207 18.93 6.17 -7.57
C LYS A 207 20.34 6.48 -7.09
N LYS A 208 20.68 7.76 -6.91
CA LYS A 208 22.00 8.18 -6.39
C LYS A 208 22.24 7.66 -4.97
N PHE A 209 21.20 7.66 -4.14
CA PHE A 209 21.31 7.25 -2.73
C PHE A 209 21.29 5.73 -2.55
N SER A 210 20.33 5.02 -3.15
CA SER A 210 20.07 3.60 -2.92
C SER A 210 20.68 2.66 -3.96
N GLY A 211 21.01 3.20 -5.16
CA GLY A 211 21.38 2.42 -6.33
C GLY A 211 20.20 1.74 -7.03
N SER A 212 18.98 1.91 -6.54
CA SER A 212 17.74 1.36 -7.08
C SER A 212 16.79 2.46 -7.53
N ARG A 213 15.82 2.13 -8.38
CA ARG A 213 14.69 3.02 -8.72
C ARG A 213 13.46 2.75 -7.87
N ASN A 214 13.38 1.58 -7.25
CA ASN A 214 12.24 1.16 -6.44
C ASN A 214 12.33 1.75 -5.04
N ILE A 215 11.21 2.26 -4.55
CA ILE A 215 11.07 2.86 -3.22
C ILE A 215 9.91 2.18 -2.52
N PRO A 216 10.08 0.99 -1.91
CA PRO A 216 9.00 0.33 -1.20
C PRO A 216 8.33 1.28 -0.20
N TYR A 217 6.99 1.34 -0.26
CA TYR A 217 6.27 2.36 0.49
C TYR A 217 5.09 1.82 1.27
N LEU A 218 4.09 1.29 0.58
CA LEU A 218 2.85 0.82 1.17
C LEU A 218 2.66 -0.67 0.89
N GLY A 219 2.37 -1.43 1.92
CA GLY A 219 2.21 -2.87 1.77
C GLY A 219 1.36 -3.49 2.86
N VAL A 220 1.55 -4.78 3.05
CA VAL A 220 0.89 -5.56 4.10
C VAL A 220 1.89 -5.90 5.19
N ALA A 221 1.50 -5.62 6.43
CA ALA A 221 2.28 -5.97 7.63
C ALA A 221 1.41 -6.72 8.64
N THR A 222 2.07 -7.40 9.55
CA THR A 222 1.41 -8.12 10.65
C THR A 222 2.27 -8.10 11.91
N HIS A 223 1.67 -8.48 13.04
CA HIS A 223 2.43 -8.78 14.24
C HIS A 223 3.22 -10.08 14.07
N VAL A 224 4.47 -10.12 14.54
CA VAL A 224 5.38 -11.26 14.42
C VAL A 224 4.73 -12.55 14.95
N THR A 225 4.09 -12.48 16.11
CA THR A 225 3.40 -13.63 16.73
C THR A 225 2.25 -14.16 15.88
N TRP A 226 1.57 -13.29 15.13
CA TRP A 226 0.53 -13.72 14.19
C TRP A 226 1.14 -14.41 12.99
N ALA A 227 2.22 -13.86 12.42
CA ALA A 227 2.93 -14.44 11.29
C ALA A 227 3.43 -15.85 11.60
N GLU A 228 4.01 -16.06 12.79
CA GLU A 228 4.49 -17.37 13.24
C GLU A 228 3.37 -18.41 13.33
N LYS A 229 2.23 -18.02 13.92
CA LYS A 229 1.07 -18.94 14.08
C LYS A 229 0.34 -19.21 12.77
N ASN A 230 0.38 -18.30 11.82
CA ASN A 230 -0.42 -18.32 10.59
C ASN A 230 0.43 -18.30 9.32
N ALA A 231 1.68 -18.76 9.38
CA ALA A 231 2.61 -18.73 8.25
C ALA A 231 2.02 -19.34 6.96
N ARG A 232 1.16 -20.36 7.08
CA ARG A 232 0.45 -21.01 5.95
C ARG A 232 -0.54 -20.09 5.22
N LEU A 233 -1.04 -19.04 5.88
CA LEU A 233 -2.00 -18.10 5.28
C LEU A 233 -1.32 -16.96 4.52
N ILE A 234 -0.07 -16.65 4.84
CA ILE A 234 0.67 -15.54 4.23
C ILE A 234 0.84 -15.70 2.71
N PRO A 235 1.23 -16.88 2.17
CA PRO A 235 1.29 -17.08 0.73
C PRO A 235 -0.07 -16.93 0.03
N LYS A 236 -1.15 -17.36 0.67
CA LYS A 236 -2.52 -17.20 0.15
C LYS A 236 -2.93 -15.74 0.08
N LEU A 237 -2.59 -14.98 1.14
CA LEU A 237 -2.84 -13.54 1.19
C LEU A 237 -2.04 -12.80 0.11
N TYR A 238 -0.76 -13.12 -0.04
CA TYR A 238 0.09 -12.58 -1.11
C TYR A 238 -0.51 -12.86 -2.49
N ALA A 239 -0.93 -14.11 -2.75
CA ALA A 239 -1.52 -14.49 -4.04
C ALA A 239 -2.79 -13.68 -4.35
N ALA A 240 -3.69 -13.48 -3.36
CA ALA A 240 -4.89 -12.68 -3.55
C ALA A 240 -4.58 -11.22 -3.95
N TYR A 241 -3.59 -10.59 -3.31
CA TYR A 241 -3.15 -9.23 -3.66
C TYR A 241 -2.41 -9.18 -5.00
N LYS A 242 -1.56 -10.18 -5.29
CA LYS A 242 -0.81 -10.26 -6.54
C LYS A 242 -1.74 -10.41 -7.74
N GLU A 243 -2.70 -11.34 -7.66
CA GLU A 243 -3.72 -11.54 -8.68
C GLU A 243 -4.61 -10.30 -8.87
N ALA A 244 -4.93 -9.58 -7.79
CA ALA A 244 -5.67 -8.33 -7.88
C ALA A 244 -4.88 -7.26 -8.63
N ALA A 245 -3.58 -7.11 -8.36
CA ALA A 245 -2.72 -6.17 -9.06
C ALA A 245 -2.58 -6.53 -10.55
N GLU A 246 -2.44 -7.80 -10.88
CA GLU A 246 -2.39 -8.29 -12.26
C GLU A 246 -3.71 -8.04 -12.99
N TRP A 247 -4.85 -8.28 -12.33
CA TRP A 247 -6.16 -8.00 -12.89
C TRP A 247 -6.37 -6.50 -13.14
N VAL A 248 -5.99 -5.63 -12.20
CA VAL A 248 -6.03 -4.17 -12.35
C VAL A 248 -5.23 -3.72 -13.57
N ALA A 249 -4.02 -4.22 -13.74
CA ALA A 249 -3.16 -3.88 -14.87
C ALA A 249 -3.77 -4.32 -16.22
N ALA A 250 -4.45 -5.47 -16.24
CA ALA A 250 -5.10 -6.01 -17.44
C ALA A 250 -6.44 -5.34 -17.77
N HIS A 251 -7.16 -4.80 -16.76
CA HIS A 251 -8.53 -4.25 -16.90
C HIS A 251 -8.64 -2.84 -16.28
N PRO A 252 -7.85 -1.85 -16.73
CA PRO A 252 -7.76 -0.54 -16.06
C PRO A 252 -9.09 0.23 -16.00
N ASP A 253 -9.92 0.16 -17.04
CA ASP A 253 -11.22 0.86 -17.06
C ASP A 253 -12.25 0.25 -16.10
N GLU A 254 -12.27 -1.07 -15.99
CA GLU A 254 -13.16 -1.78 -15.06
C GLU A 254 -12.65 -1.62 -13.62
N ALA A 255 -11.35 -1.69 -13.44
CA ALA A 255 -10.72 -1.44 -12.15
C ALA A 255 -11.04 -0.03 -11.62
N ALA A 256 -10.94 1.00 -12.46
CA ALA A 256 -11.25 2.37 -12.08
C ALA A 256 -12.69 2.53 -11.57
N LYS A 257 -13.66 1.85 -12.18
CA LYS A 257 -15.06 1.85 -11.73
C LYS A 257 -15.23 1.18 -10.37
N LEU A 258 -14.52 0.09 -10.12
CA LEU A 258 -14.57 -0.61 -8.83
C LEU A 258 -13.85 0.18 -7.71
N ILE A 259 -12.75 0.86 -8.04
CA ILE A 259 -11.98 1.68 -7.10
C ILE A 259 -12.71 2.98 -6.76
N MET A 260 -13.38 3.58 -7.74
CA MET A 260 -14.13 4.83 -7.59
C MET A 260 -15.61 4.67 -7.99
N PRO A 261 -16.41 3.89 -7.24
CA PRO A 261 -17.80 3.60 -7.62
C PRO A 261 -18.72 4.84 -7.59
N LYS A 262 -18.32 5.88 -6.86
CA LYS A 262 -19.02 7.18 -6.76
C LYS A 262 -18.33 8.29 -7.55
N GLY A 263 -17.24 7.99 -8.27
CA GLY A 263 -16.52 8.93 -9.12
C GLY A 263 -17.32 9.30 -10.36
N THR A 264 -17.08 10.50 -10.90
CA THR A 264 -17.59 10.88 -12.21
C THR A 264 -16.91 10.05 -13.32
N PRO A 265 -17.45 9.99 -14.53
CA PRO A 265 -16.78 9.34 -15.67
C PRO A 265 -15.36 9.88 -15.90
N ASP A 266 -15.13 11.18 -15.71
CA ASP A 266 -13.80 11.79 -15.85
C ASP A 266 -12.87 11.37 -14.73
N ASP A 267 -13.33 11.28 -13.48
CA ASP A 267 -12.53 10.76 -12.36
C ASP A 267 -12.12 9.30 -12.63
N GLN A 268 -13.06 8.46 -13.08
CA GLN A 268 -12.78 7.05 -13.41
C GLN A 268 -11.79 6.93 -14.58
N LYS A 269 -11.94 7.75 -15.62
CA LYS A 269 -11.00 7.81 -16.74
C LYS A 269 -9.60 8.19 -16.27
N ALA A 270 -9.47 9.21 -15.43
CA ALA A 270 -8.18 9.64 -14.89
C ALA A 270 -7.49 8.53 -14.07
N ILE A 271 -8.24 7.76 -13.28
CA ILE A 271 -7.72 6.59 -12.56
C ILE A 271 -7.31 5.47 -13.52
N ALA A 272 -8.08 5.22 -14.58
CA ALA A 272 -7.71 4.22 -15.59
C ALA A 272 -6.40 4.60 -16.32
N GLU A 273 -6.21 5.87 -16.61
CA GLU A 273 -4.95 6.38 -17.20
C GLU A 273 -3.77 6.25 -16.22
N LEU A 274 -3.99 6.55 -14.93
CA LEU A 274 -2.99 6.34 -13.86
C LEU A 274 -2.58 4.87 -13.76
N ILE A 275 -3.53 3.94 -13.85
CA ILE A 275 -3.26 2.49 -13.82
C ILE A 275 -2.42 2.08 -15.04
N ARG A 276 -2.76 2.54 -16.26
CA ARG A 276 -2.03 2.19 -17.49
C ARG A 276 -0.60 2.68 -17.48
N ALA A 277 -0.38 3.89 -16.98
CA ALA A 277 0.96 4.47 -16.91
C ALA A 277 1.82 3.81 -15.82
N ASN A 278 1.25 3.52 -14.67
CA ASN A 278 1.86 2.96 -13.47
C ASN A 278 3.11 3.71 -12.93
N ASP A 279 3.54 4.78 -13.58
CA ASP A 279 4.73 5.57 -13.23
C ASP A 279 4.56 6.32 -11.89
N ARG A 280 3.34 6.83 -11.64
CA ARG A 280 2.96 7.51 -10.39
C ARG A 280 2.18 6.62 -9.43
N LEU A 281 1.45 5.64 -9.94
CA LEU A 281 0.74 4.66 -9.12
C LEU A 281 1.72 3.79 -8.32
N GLY A 282 2.83 3.42 -8.97
CA GLY A 282 3.88 2.62 -8.35
C GLY A 282 3.42 1.23 -7.90
N MET A 283 2.40 0.65 -8.54
CA MET A 283 1.88 -0.68 -8.18
C MET A 283 2.95 -1.74 -8.44
N ASN A 284 3.45 -2.35 -7.36
CA ASN A 284 4.61 -3.24 -7.36
C ASN A 284 4.49 -4.28 -6.22
N VAL A 285 3.73 -5.35 -6.48
CA VAL A 285 3.50 -6.41 -5.49
C VAL A 285 4.66 -7.39 -5.47
N GLN A 286 5.50 -7.29 -4.43
CA GLN A 286 6.70 -8.11 -4.23
C GLN A 286 6.86 -8.51 -2.77
N TRP A 287 7.39 -9.72 -2.52
CA TRP A 287 7.76 -10.14 -1.16
C TRP A 287 8.74 -9.16 -0.51
N ALA A 288 8.57 -8.90 0.78
CA ALA A 288 9.50 -8.04 1.51
C ALA A 288 10.95 -8.56 1.44
N SER A 289 11.16 -9.87 1.44
CA SER A 289 12.47 -10.49 1.28
C SER A 289 13.12 -10.17 -0.07
N ASP A 290 12.33 -10.07 -1.14
CA ASP A 290 12.84 -9.87 -2.50
C ASP A 290 13.28 -8.40 -2.73
N VAL A 291 12.70 -7.46 -1.96
CA VAL A 291 13.05 -6.02 -1.97
C VAL A 291 13.72 -5.56 -0.66
N ALA A 292 14.35 -6.48 0.06
CA ALA A 292 14.95 -6.20 1.38
C ALA A 292 16.03 -5.12 1.33
N LYS A 293 16.81 -5.04 0.25
CA LYS A 293 17.82 -4.00 0.04
C LYS A 293 17.18 -2.63 -0.06
N GLU A 294 16.12 -2.52 -0.85
CA GLU A 294 15.35 -1.29 -1.04
C GLU A 294 14.66 -0.85 0.25
N ILE A 295 14.08 -1.81 1.00
CA ILE A 295 13.48 -1.55 2.32
C ILE A 295 14.52 -0.95 3.28
N ASN A 296 15.72 -1.54 3.35
CA ASN A 296 16.79 -1.01 4.19
C ASN A 296 17.25 0.39 3.75
N SER A 297 17.20 0.69 2.44
CA SER A 297 17.48 2.04 1.93
C SER A 297 16.42 3.04 2.38
N VAL A 298 15.13 2.66 2.41
CA VAL A 298 14.04 3.51 2.94
C VAL A 298 14.23 3.76 4.45
N TYR A 299 14.60 2.75 5.22
CA TYR A 299 14.91 2.92 6.64
C TYR A 299 16.12 3.85 6.85
N ALA A 300 17.18 3.69 6.05
CA ALA A 300 18.35 4.56 6.10
C ALA A 300 18.00 6.02 5.76
N ALA A 301 17.13 6.27 4.78
CA ALA A 301 16.62 7.60 4.47
C ALA A 301 15.86 8.19 5.65
N GLY A 302 14.92 7.45 6.25
CA GLY A 302 14.18 7.88 7.43
C GLY A 302 15.07 8.18 8.64
N LYS A 303 16.13 7.38 8.85
CA LYS A 303 17.12 7.60 9.89
C LYS A 303 17.97 8.85 9.63
N SER A 304 18.35 9.11 8.38
CA SER A 304 19.20 10.27 8.02
C SER A 304 18.57 11.62 8.31
N ILE A 305 17.25 11.68 8.40
CA ILE A 305 16.48 12.88 8.76
C ILE A 305 15.88 12.81 10.18
N ALA A 306 16.36 11.87 11.00
CA ALA A 306 15.94 11.65 12.40
C ALA A 306 14.45 11.31 12.59
N PHE A 307 13.75 10.81 11.56
CA PHE A 307 12.42 10.24 11.72
C PHE A 307 12.47 8.88 12.43
N LEU A 308 13.43 8.03 12.05
CA LEU A 308 13.75 6.81 12.79
C LEU A 308 14.91 7.09 13.75
N PRO A 309 14.73 6.92 15.07
CA PRO A 309 15.78 7.17 16.06
C PRO A 309 16.86 6.07 16.06
N ALA A 310 16.58 4.90 15.50
CA ALA A 310 17.48 3.76 15.39
C ALA A 310 17.18 2.97 14.11
N ASP A 311 17.98 1.94 13.82
CA ASP A 311 17.66 0.97 12.78
C ASP A 311 16.56 0.02 13.28
N PRO A 312 15.49 -0.24 12.51
CA PRO A 312 14.52 -1.27 12.84
C PRO A 312 15.19 -2.66 12.88
N ALA A 313 14.63 -3.58 13.66
CA ALA A 313 15.11 -4.95 13.70
C ALA A 313 15.01 -5.63 12.33
N SER A 314 15.92 -6.54 12.01
CA SER A 314 15.87 -7.30 10.75
C SER A 314 14.59 -8.14 10.60
N SER A 315 13.92 -8.46 11.71
CA SER A 315 12.62 -9.13 11.75
C SER A 315 11.46 -8.28 11.21
N THR A 316 11.66 -6.97 10.99
CA THR A 316 10.66 -6.13 10.29
C THR A 316 10.49 -6.49 8.81
N ILE A 317 11.43 -7.25 8.25
CA ILE A 317 11.38 -7.77 6.87
C ILE A 317 11.08 -9.25 6.95
N TRP A 318 9.84 -9.61 6.62
CA TRP A 318 9.42 -11.01 6.67
C TRP A 318 10.14 -11.86 5.61
N ARG A 319 10.51 -13.06 6.02
CA ARG A 319 11.09 -14.07 5.15
C ARG A 319 10.27 -15.35 5.25
N ALA A 320 9.91 -15.91 4.10
CA ALA A 320 9.22 -17.18 4.09
C ALA A 320 10.09 -18.27 4.74
N PRO A 321 9.50 -19.15 5.56
CA PRO A 321 10.23 -20.30 6.07
C PRO A 321 10.85 -21.10 4.92
N GLY A 322 12.18 -21.31 4.96
CA GLY A 322 12.91 -22.09 3.96
C GLY A 322 13.41 -21.30 2.73
N LYS A 323 13.30 -19.97 2.72
CA LYS A 323 13.97 -19.10 1.75
C LYS A 323 15.19 -18.39 2.33
#